data_9586636777c90debd83672088bc7c010
#
_entry.id   9586636777c90debd83672088bc7c010
#
_cell.length_a   1.000
_cell.length_b   1.000
_cell.length_c   1.000
_cell.angle_alpha   90.00
_cell.angle_beta   90.00
_cell.angle_gamma   90.00
#
_symmetry.space_group_name_H-M   'P 1'
#
loop_
_entity.id
_entity.type
_entity.pdbx_description
1 polymer ?
#
loop_
_entity_poly.entity_id
_entity_poly.type
_entity_poly.pdbx_seq_one_letter_code
_entity_poly.pdbx_strand_id
1 'polypeptide(L)'
;DSFCSLSVLNREPVLKAELLPGDLERYQKLLQSLKATPDSLLPLRIPEMEKEILRMYGYHAHRVNLQRDPIEAACDMLSQNLDEEISLEELARSLQIGYETFRKVFKKQTGVSPARYRTRKKMEQACILLEGGVPMKEIAGLVGYGDVYAFSKQFSRFFGFPPGKYRARLHTDAPDLEQF
;
A
#
# COMPACT_ATOMS: atom_id res chain seq x y z
N ASP A 1 -15.45 -18.11 -2.70
CA ASP A 1 -14.89 -18.07 -4.04
C ASP A 1 -14.40 -16.70 -4.51
N SER A 2 -14.54 -15.65 -3.75
CA SER A 2 -14.16 -14.26 -4.13
C SER A 2 -13.11 -13.69 -3.17
N PHE A 3 -12.01 -14.39 -2.93
CA PHE A 3 -11.01 -13.93 -1.96
C PHE A 3 -10.03 -12.88 -2.49
N CYS A 4 -9.88 -12.72 -3.80
CA CYS A 4 -9.01 -11.69 -4.39
C CYS A 4 -9.71 -10.36 -4.69
N SER A 5 -11.02 -10.34 -4.91
CA SER A 5 -11.71 -9.13 -5.39
C SER A 5 -12.16 -8.17 -4.30
N LEU A 6 -12.18 -8.55 -3.05
CA LEU A 6 -12.79 -7.76 -1.96
C LEU A 6 -11.82 -7.14 -0.94
N SER A 7 -10.54 -7.45 -0.99
CA SER A 7 -9.59 -6.90 -0.03
C SER A 7 -8.85 -5.64 -0.49
N VAL A 8 -8.91 -5.30 -1.77
CA VAL A 8 -8.16 -4.16 -2.34
C VAL A 8 -8.95 -2.85 -2.28
N LEU A 9 -10.28 -2.91 -2.21
CA LEU A 9 -11.14 -1.71 -2.36
C LEU A 9 -11.58 -1.02 -1.06
N ASN A 10 -11.14 -1.46 0.12
CA ASN A 10 -11.72 -0.88 1.33
C ASN A 10 -10.77 -0.70 2.52
N ARG A 11 -9.62 -0.07 2.30
CA ARG A 11 -8.90 0.69 3.32
C ARG A 11 -8.09 1.79 2.66
N GLU A 12 -8.75 2.79 2.12
CA GLU A 12 -8.14 4.10 2.16
C GLU A 12 -7.91 4.41 3.64
N PRO A 13 -6.67 4.77 4.03
CA PRO A 13 -6.47 5.27 5.37
C PRO A 13 -7.33 6.53 5.49
N VAL A 14 -8.44 6.44 6.20
CA VAL A 14 -9.14 7.62 6.68
C VAL A 14 -8.16 8.28 7.64
N LEU A 15 -7.35 9.19 7.12
CA LEU A 15 -6.51 10.05 7.91
C LEU A 15 -7.47 10.87 8.77
N LYS A 16 -7.63 10.48 10.03
CA LYS A 16 -8.20 11.36 11.04
C LYS A 16 -7.17 12.48 11.25
N ALA A 17 -7.24 13.50 10.40
CA ALA A 17 -6.46 14.72 10.60
C ALA A 17 -7.09 15.46 11.78
N GLU A 18 -6.43 15.46 12.91
CA GLU A 18 -6.74 16.39 13.98
C GLU A 18 -6.28 17.79 13.52
N LEU A 19 -7.23 18.62 13.14
CA LEU A 19 -6.98 20.00 12.76
C LEU A 19 -6.39 20.75 13.98
N LEU A 20 -5.22 21.36 13.78
CA LEU A 20 -4.66 22.26 14.78
C LEU A 20 -5.44 23.57 14.83
N PRO A 21 -5.43 24.28 15.98
CA PRO A 21 -6.14 25.54 16.14
C PRO A 21 -5.85 26.63 15.10
N GLY A 22 -4.71 26.59 14.40
CA GLY A 22 -4.39 27.53 13.32
C GLY A 22 -4.70 27.05 11.90
N ASP A 23 -5.01 25.77 11.69
CA ASP A 23 -5.23 25.22 10.36
C ASP A 23 -6.58 25.64 9.80
N LEU A 24 -7.59 25.74 10.65
CA LEU A 24 -8.93 26.19 10.27
C LEU A 24 -8.92 27.63 9.78
N GLU A 25 -8.19 28.52 10.49
CA GLU A 25 -8.07 29.93 10.07
C GLU A 25 -7.34 30.07 8.72
N ARG A 26 -6.28 29.31 8.51
CA ARG A 26 -5.54 29.29 7.25
C ARG A 26 -6.41 28.79 6.12
N TYR A 27 -7.18 27.73 6.34
CA TYR A 27 -8.11 27.18 5.37
C TYR A 27 -9.21 28.17 5.03
N GLN A 28 -9.78 28.85 6.03
CA GLN A 28 -10.77 29.90 5.83
C GLN A 28 -10.22 31.10 5.03
N LYS A 29 -9.00 31.53 5.31
CA LYS A 29 -8.32 32.59 4.54
C LYS A 29 -8.07 32.18 3.10
N LEU A 30 -7.65 30.91 2.87
CA LEU A 30 -7.46 30.37 1.52
C LEU A 30 -8.78 30.35 0.74
N LEU A 31 -9.85 29.86 1.35
CA LEU A 31 -11.19 29.85 0.74
C LEU A 31 -11.71 31.25 0.43
N GLN A 32 -11.51 32.21 1.33
CA GLN A 32 -11.89 33.62 1.08
C GLN A 32 -11.09 34.23 -0.08
N SER A 33 -9.79 33.97 -0.12
CA SER A 33 -8.91 34.41 -1.21
C SER A 33 -9.37 33.85 -2.57
N LEU A 34 -9.77 32.57 -2.61
CA LEU A 34 -10.27 31.92 -3.83
C LEU A 34 -11.61 32.50 -4.29
N LYS A 35 -12.54 32.71 -3.36
CA LYS A 35 -13.85 33.35 -3.66
C LYS A 35 -13.73 34.78 -4.18
N ALA A 36 -12.67 35.49 -3.79
CA ALA A 36 -12.38 36.84 -4.25
C ALA A 36 -11.58 36.88 -5.58
N THR A 37 -11.11 35.73 -6.08
CA THR A 37 -10.29 35.65 -7.28
C THR A 37 -11.22 35.50 -8.51
N PRO A 38 -11.09 36.32 -9.57
CA PRO A 38 -11.81 36.13 -10.82
C PRO A 38 -11.51 34.78 -11.45
N ASP A 39 -12.49 34.15 -12.09
CA ASP A 39 -12.39 32.81 -12.69
C ASP A 39 -11.21 32.68 -13.68
N SER A 40 -10.91 33.77 -14.41
CA SER A 40 -9.77 33.82 -15.34
C SER A 40 -8.39 33.69 -14.66
N LEU A 41 -8.29 34.01 -13.38
CA LEU A 41 -7.04 33.95 -12.60
C LEU A 41 -6.96 32.74 -11.68
N LEU A 42 -8.02 31.94 -11.56
CA LEU A 42 -8.03 30.72 -10.75
C LEU A 42 -6.91 29.74 -11.10
N PRO A 43 -6.57 29.49 -12.40
CA PRO A 43 -5.48 28.60 -12.76
C PRO A 43 -4.12 29.01 -12.18
N LEU A 44 -3.88 30.30 -11.99
CA LEU A 44 -2.62 30.81 -11.41
C LEU A 44 -2.52 30.58 -9.90
N ARG A 45 -3.66 30.31 -9.24
CA ARG A 45 -3.73 30.04 -7.79
C ARG A 45 -3.63 28.56 -7.43
N ILE A 46 -3.81 27.66 -8.41
CA ILE A 46 -3.72 26.20 -8.18
C ILE A 46 -2.39 25.79 -7.51
N PRO A 47 -1.21 26.30 -7.95
CA PRO A 47 0.07 25.93 -7.33
C PRO A 47 0.18 26.37 -5.85
N GLU A 48 -0.42 27.51 -5.49
CA GLU A 48 -0.45 27.96 -4.08
C GLU A 48 -1.34 27.07 -3.22
N MET A 49 -2.46 26.63 -3.77
CA MET A 49 -3.38 25.69 -3.11
C MET A 49 -2.71 24.34 -2.89
N GLU A 50 -2.09 23.79 -3.93
CA GLU A 50 -1.34 22.53 -3.83
C GLU A 50 -0.24 22.60 -2.79
N LYS A 51 0.52 23.70 -2.77
CA LYS A 51 1.58 23.93 -1.79
C LYS A 51 1.04 23.99 -0.36
N GLU A 52 -0.10 24.62 -0.12
CA GLU A 52 -0.68 24.71 1.21
C GLU A 52 -1.30 23.38 1.64
N ILE A 53 -1.97 22.66 0.73
CA ILE A 53 -2.47 21.32 0.96
C ILE A 53 -1.31 20.36 1.28
N LEU A 54 -0.23 20.38 0.49
CA LEU A 54 0.95 19.56 0.74
C LEU A 54 1.64 19.91 2.05
N ARG A 55 1.68 21.21 2.42
CA ARG A 55 2.22 21.64 3.71
C ARG A 55 1.40 21.11 4.87
N MET A 56 0.07 21.22 4.81
CA MET A 56 -0.84 20.66 5.81
C MET A 56 -0.70 19.13 5.87
N TYR A 57 -0.68 18.47 4.72
CA TYR A 57 -0.50 17.02 4.63
C TYR A 57 0.88 16.59 5.15
N GLY A 58 1.94 17.29 4.77
CA GLY A 58 3.30 17.02 5.24
C GLY A 58 3.48 17.27 6.74
N TYR A 59 2.85 18.29 7.29
CA TYR A 59 2.84 18.56 8.71
C TYR A 59 2.08 17.49 9.50
N HIS A 60 0.91 17.09 9.01
CA HIS A 60 0.14 15.98 9.59
C HIS A 60 0.86 14.65 9.44
N ALA A 61 1.45 14.37 8.28
CA ALA A 61 2.23 13.16 8.06
C ALA A 61 3.44 13.07 8.99
N HIS A 62 4.12 14.19 9.24
CA HIS A 62 5.26 14.23 10.16
C HIS A 62 4.82 14.02 11.62
N ARG A 63 3.69 14.59 12.03
CA ARG A 63 3.15 14.43 13.38
C ARG A 63 2.54 13.06 13.63
N VAL A 64 1.83 12.52 12.61
CA VAL A 64 1.32 11.14 12.63
C VAL A 64 2.49 10.16 12.72
N ASN A 65 3.64 10.46 12.07
CA ASN A 65 4.84 9.62 12.16
C ASN A 65 5.48 9.64 13.56
N LEU A 66 5.31 10.70 14.34
CA LEU A 66 5.77 10.78 15.74
C LEU A 66 4.85 10.04 16.74
N GLN A 67 3.60 9.74 16.34
CA GLN A 67 2.62 9.01 17.15
C GLN A 67 2.17 7.69 16.52
N ARG A 68 2.74 7.31 15.35
CA ARG A 68 2.39 6.07 14.68
C ARG A 68 2.75 4.87 15.54
N ASP A 69 1.79 3.97 15.67
CA ASP A 69 2.09 2.64 16.24
C ASP A 69 3.27 2.04 15.48
N PRO A 70 4.34 1.66 16.17
CA PRO A 70 5.50 1.03 15.53
C PRO A 70 5.14 -0.17 14.65
N ILE A 71 4.03 -0.86 14.93
CA ILE A 71 3.57 -1.98 14.13
C ILE A 71 2.92 -1.52 12.82
N GLU A 72 2.20 -0.40 12.83
CA GLU A 72 1.70 0.21 11.58
C GLU A 72 2.87 0.64 10.68
N ALA A 73 3.87 1.29 11.24
CA ALA A 73 5.08 1.65 10.50
C ALA A 73 5.78 0.40 9.93
N ALA A 74 5.86 -0.69 10.70
CA ALA A 74 6.39 -1.96 10.23
C ALA A 74 5.57 -2.55 9.08
N CYS A 75 4.24 -2.47 9.12
CA CYS A 75 3.37 -2.94 8.04
C CYS A 75 3.65 -2.21 6.73
N ASP A 76 3.84 -0.88 6.79
CA ASP A 76 4.18 -0.08 5.61
C ASP A 76 5.55 -0.47 5.05
N MET A 77 6.57 -0.56 5.90
CA MET A 77 7.92 -0.97 5.47
C MET A 77 7.93 -2.38 4.88
N LEU A 78 7.16 -3.31 5.44
CA LEU A 78 7.01 -4.67 4.92
C LEU A 78 6.19 -4.77 3.63
N SER A 79 5.45 -3.73 3.27
CA SER A 79 4.64 -3.67 2.06
C SER A 79 5.35 -3.00 0.89
N GLN A 80 6.46 -2.29 1.14
CA GLN A 80 7.26 -1.59 0.15
C GLN A 80 8.44 -2.43 -0.33
N ASN A 81 9.01 -2.07 -1.49
CA ASN A 81 10.23 -2.66 -2.06
C ASN A 81 10.21 -4.20 -1.97
N LEU A 82 9.17 -4.80 -2.55
CA LEU A 82 8.91 -6.24 -2.42
C LEU A 82 9.95 -7.09 -3.16
N ASP A 83 10.70 -6.52 -4.08
CA ASP A 83 11.83 -7.11 -4.79
C ASP A 83 13.09 -7.23 -3.92
N GLU A 84 13.23 -6.43 -2.86
CA GLU A 84 14.38 -6.44 -1.97
C GLU A 84 14.22 -7.43 -0.82
N GLU A 85 15.35 -7.92 -0.29
CA GLU A 85 15.35 -8.60 1.01
C GLU A 85 15.31 -7.60 2.14
N ILE A 86 14.54 -7.89 3.17
CA ILE A 86 14.46 -7.08 4.39
C ILE A 86 14.87 -7.90 5.61
N SER A 87 15.80 -7.37 6.38
CA SER A 87 16.15 -7.93 7.68
C SER A 87 15.10 -7.52 8.71
N LEU A 88 14.38 -8.50 9.25
CA LEU A 88 13.37 -8.24 10.28
C LEU A 88 13.99 -7.78 11.59
N GLU A 89 15.22 -8.14 11.87
CA GLU A 89 16.00 -7.69 13.01
C GLU A 89 16.36 -6.20 12.89
N GLU A 90 16.79 -5.77 11.70
CA GLU A 90 17.08 -4.36 11.41
C GLU A 90 15.81 -3.52 11.43
N LEU A 91 14.71 -4.04 10.88
CA LEU A 91 13.40 -3.41 10.95
C LEU A 91 12.98 -3.19 12.41
N ALA A 92 13.07 -4.22 13.25
CA ALA A 92 12.73 -4.09 14.67
C ALA A 92 13.63 -3.07 15.38
N ARG A 93 14.92 -3.04 15.05
CA ARG A 93 15.89 -2.09 15.58
C ARG A 93 15.57 -0.65 15.18
N SER A 94 15.19 -0.42 13.91
CA SER A 94 14.81 0.92 13.43
C SER A 94 13.56 1.46 14.13
N LEU A 95 12.68 0.56 14.58
CA LEU A 95 11.50 0.89 15.38
C LEU A 95 11.79 0.95 16.89
N GLN A 96 13.05 0.81 17.31
CA GLN A 96 13.49 0.79 18.70
C GLN A 96 12.83 -0.30 19.56
N ILE A 97 12.47 -1.43 18.95
CA ILE A 97 11.83 -2.57 19.60
C ILE A 97 12.77 -3.78 19.52
N GLY A 98 12.91 -4.52 20.62
CA GLY A 98 13.62 -5.81 20.58
C GLY A 98 12.92 -6.80 19.65
N TYR A 99 13.68 -7.54 18.85
CA TYR A 99 13.16 -8.43 17.79
C TYR A 99 12.10 -9.43 18.28
N GLU A 100 12.32 -10.09 19.40
CA GLU A 100 11.33 -11.03 19.96
C GLU A 100 10.04 -10.35 20.41
N THR A 101 10.14 -9.14 20.98
CA THR A 101 8.98 -8.32 21.33
C THR A 101 8.23 -7.88 20.07
N PHE A 102 8.96 -7.40 19.07
CA PHE A 102 8.41 -7.03 17.75
C PHE A 102 7.61 -8.18 17.16
N ARG A 103 8.17 -9.39 17.06
CA ARG A 103 7.48 -10.55 16.51
C ARG A 103 6.16 -10.87 17.25
N LYS A 104 6.18 -10.83 18.58
CA LYS A 104 5.00 -11.12 19.43
C LYS A 104 3.92 -10.05 19.26
N VAL A 105 4.29 -8.77 19.33
CA VAL A 105 3.34 -7.64 19.21
C VAL A 105 2.78 -7.58 17.81
N PHE A 106 3.62 -7.69 16.78
CA PHE A 106 3.20 -7.72 15.38
C PHE A 106 2.17 -8.83 15.12
N LYS A 107 2.48 -10.07 15.57
CA LYS A 107 1.54 -11.19 15.42
C LYS A 107 0.24 -10.97 16.19
N LYS A 108 0.30 -10.36 17.37
CA LYS A 108 -0.90 -10.06 18.17
C LYS A 108 -1.80 -9.04 17.47
N GLN A 109 -1.24 -8.01 16.83
CA GLN A 109 -2.02 -6.96 16.17
C GLN A 109 -2.48 -7.35 14.77
N THR A 110 -1.62 -8.01 13.96
CA THR A 110 -1.90 -8.33 12.56
C THR A 110 -2.44 -9.74 12.33
N GLY A 111 -2.41 -10.59 13.35
CA GLY A 111 -2.81 -12.00 13.28
C GLY A 111 -1.76 -12.93 12.66
N VAL A 112 -0.71 -12.41 12.03
CA VAL A 112 0.34 -13.18 11.33
C VAL A 112 1.74 -12.72 11.70
N SER A 113 2.75 -13.56 11.49
CA SER A 113 4.14 -13.15 11.71
C SER A 113 4.59 -12.12 10.66
N PRO A 114 5.60 -11.26 10.96
CA PRO A 114 6.13 -10.28 10.00
C PRO A 114 6.55 -10.90 8.67
N ALA A 115 7.27 -12.02 8.69
CA ALA A 115 7.69 -12.75 7.50
C ALA A 115 6.48 -13.23 6.66
N ARG A 116 5.45 -13.77 7.31
CA ARG A 116 4.23 -14.22 6.63
C ARG A 116 3.44 -13.04 6.07
N TYR A 117 3.42 -11.90 6.78
CA TYR A 117 2.82 -10.66 6.30
C TYR A 117 3.48 -10.18 5.01
N ARG A 118 4.82 -10.11 4.98
CA ARG A 118 5.57 -9.76 3.76
C ARG A 118 5.32 -10.73 2.61
N THR A 119 5.33 -12.05 2.89
CA THR A 119 5.00 -13.05 1.87
C THR A 119 3.60 -12.82 1.30
N ARG A 120 2.62 -12.51 2.14
CA ARG A 120 1.26 -12.19 1.69
C ARG A 120 1.26 -10.98 0.76
N LYS A 121 1.99 -9.91 1.11
CA LYS A 121 2.11 -8.72 0.26
C LYS A 121 2.77 -9.02 -1.09
N LYS A 122 3.81 -9.84 -1.12
CA LYS A 122 4.42 -10.34 -2.36
C LYS A 122 3.41 -11.11 -3.23
N MET A 123 2.57 -11.94 -2.63
CA MET A 123 1.56 -12.71 -3.37
C MET A 123 0.39 -11.84 -3.85
N GLU A 124 -0.06 -10.87 -3.06
CA GLU A 124 -1.07 -9.87 -3.47
C GLU A 124 -0.57 -9.07 -4.68
N GLN A 125 0.66 -8.58 -4.64
CA GLN A 125 1.29 -7.89 -5.78
C GLN A 125 1.43 -8.80 -7.01
N ALA A 126 1.79 -10.06 -6.82
CA ALA A 126 1.89 -11.02 -7.91
C ALA A 126 0.52 -11.24 -8.61
N CYS A 127 -0.58 -11.28 -7.87
CA CYS A 127 -1.91 -11.36 -8.46
C CYS A 127 -2.20 -10.16 -9.36
N ILE A 128 -1.94 -8.93 -8.90
CA ILE A 128 -2.13 -7.71 -9.69
C ILE A 128 -1.30 -7.76 -10.98
N LEU A 129 -0.05 -8.18 -10.90
CA LEU A 129 0.83 -8.30 -12.07
C LEU A 129 0.38 -9.41 -13.03
N LEU A 130 -0.17 -10.51 -12.51
CA LEU A 130 -0.74 -11.59 -13.32
C LEU A 130 -1.99 -11.13 -14.07
N GLU A 131 -2.85 -10.35 -13.43
CA GLU A 131 -4.03 -9.71 -14.03
C GLU A 131 -3.64 -8.72 -15.11
N GLY A 132 -2.57 -7.95 -14.90
CA GLY A 132 -1.97 -7.05 -15.89
C GLY A 132 -1.24 -7.74 -17.05
N GLY A 133 -1.22 -9.07 -17.12
CA GLY A 133 -0.60 -9.82 -18.22
C GLY A 133 0.94 -9.87 -18.17
N VAL A 134 1.58 -9.39 -17.11
CA VAL A 134 3.04 -9.34 -16.96
C VAL A 134 3.64 -10.77 -17.05
N PRO A 135 4.75 -10.97 -17.79
CA PRO A 135 5.39 -12.28 -17.91
C PRO A 135 5.83 -12.86 -16.56
N MET A 136 5.68 -14.18 -16.37
CA MET A 136 6.01 -14.86 -15.11
C MET A 136 7.45 -14.61 -14.63
N LYS A 137 8.38 -14.48 -15.58
CA LYS A 137 9.79 -14.22 -15.28
C LYS A 137 9.99 -12.83 -14.67
N GLU A 138 9.29 -11.84 -15.18
CA GLU A 138 9.34 -10.48 -14.66
C GLU A 138 8.66 -10.41 -13.29
N ILE A 139 7.49 -11.06 -13.15
CA ILE A 139 6.78 -11.11 -11.86
C ILE A 139 7.68 -11.68 -10.77
N ALA A 140 8.38 -12.79 -11.04
CA ALA A 140 9.28 -13.39 -10.07
C ALA A 140 10.33 -12.37 -9.57
N GLY A 141 10.95 -11.61 -10.47
CA GLY A 141 11.89 -10.55 -10.10
C GLY A 141 11.24 -9.42 -9.30
N LEU A 142 10.10 -8.88 -9.79
CA LEU A 142 9.39 -7.77 -9.16
C LEU A 142 8.86 -8.07 -7.74
N VAL A 143 8.63 -9.34 -7.43
CA VAL A 143 8.24 -9.76 -6.08
C VAL A 143 9.39 -10.42 -5.29
N GLY A 144 10.64 -10.26 -5.77
CA GLY A 144 11.86 -10.64 -5.07
C GLY A 144 12.06 -12.14 -4.93
N TYR A 145 11.80 -12.90 -6.00
CA TYR A 145 12.22 -14.30 -6.13
C TYR A 145 13.30 -14.41 -7.20
N GLY A 146 14.34 -15.17 -6.91
CA GLY A 146 15.50 -15.34 -7.81
C GLY A 146 15.16 -16.01 -9.13
N ASP A 147 14.08 -16.80 -9.18
CA ASP A 147 13.63 -17.49 -10.38
C ASP A 147 12.12 -17.79 -10.36
N VAL A 148 11.60 -18.16 -11.53
CA VAL A 148 10.18 -18.50 -11.74
C VAL A 148 9.74 -19.73 -10.95
N TYR A 149 10.65 -20.68 -10.74
CA TYR A 149 10.32 -21.92 -10.03
C TYR A 149 10.09 -21.64 -8.53
N ALA A 150 10.99 -20.89 -7.90
CA ALA A 150 10.85 -20.47 -6.50
C ALA A 150 9.56 -19.67 -6.30
N PHE A 151 9.28 -18.72 -7.20
CA PHE A 151 8.02 -17.95 -7.22
C PHE A 151 6.81 -18.87 -7.34
N SER A 152 6.76 -19.73 -8.37
CA SER A 152 5.61 -20.61 -8.62
C SER A 152 5.34 -21.58 -7.47
N LYS A 153 6.41 -22.10 -6.85
CA LYS A 153 6.31 -22.95 -5.67
C LYS A 153 5.70 -22.20 -4.49
N GLN A 154 6.16 -20.97 -4.23
CA GLN A 154 5.63 -20.17 -3.13
C GLN A 154 4.18 -19.72 -3.40
N PHE A 155 3.85 -19.33 -4.62
CA PHE A 155 2.50 -18.98 -5.04
C PHE A 155 1.55 -20.17 -4.86
N SER A 156 1.95 -21.36 -5.32
CA SER A 156 1.16 -22.58 -5.16
C SER A 156 0.95 -22.97 -3.69
N ARG A 157 1.98 -22.76 -2.85
CA ARG A 157 1.89 -23.00 -1.41
C ARG A 157 0.92 -22.04 -0.74
N PHE A 158 0.82 -20.80 -1.25
CA PHE A 158 -0.03 -19.76 -0.68
C PHE A 158 -1.49 -19.89 -1.10
N PHE A 159 -1.75 -20.12 -2.40
CA PHE A 159 -3.08 -20.16 -2.98
C PHE A 159 -3.64 -21.57 -3.23
N GLY A 160 -2.81 -22.61 -3.10
CA GLY A 160 -3.21 -23.99 -3.37
C GLY A 160 -3.16 -24.39 -4.85
N PHE A 161 -2.80 -23.48 -5.76
CA PHE A 161 -2.68 -23.74 -7.21
C PHE A 161 -1.61 -22.84 -7.85
N PRO A 162 -1.00 -23.26 -8.99
CA PRO A 162 0.08 -22.52 -9.61
C PRO A 162 -0.38 -21.21 -10.26
N PRO A 163 0.53 -20.20 -10.44
CA PRO A 163 0.20 -18.89 -10.99
C PRO A 163 -0.33 -18.97 -12.43
N GLY A 164 0.10 -19.96 -13.25
CA GLY A 164 -0.45 -20.18 -14.58
C GLY A 164 -1.93 -20.56 -14.58
N LYS A 165 -2.36 -21.35 -13.58
CA LYS A 165 -3.78 -21.69 -13.40
C LYS A 165 -4.60 -20.48 -12.92
N TYR A 166 -4.01 -19.61 -12.11
CA TYR A 166 -4.61 -18.33 -11.71
C TYR A 166 -4.89 -17.46 -12.94
N ARG A 167 -3.85 -17.26 -13.79
CA ARG A 167 -3.99 -16.48 -15.04
C ARG A 167 -5.03 -17.06 -16.00
N ALA A 168 -5.07 -18.39 -16.16
CA ALA A 168 -6.05 -19.03 -17.04
C ALA A 168 -7.51 -18.78 -16.57
N ARG A 169 -7.74 -18.74 -15.26
CA ARG A 169 -9.07 -18.43 -14.70
C ARG A 169 -9.52 -17.01 -15.00
N LEU A 170 -8.61 -16.03 -15.00
CA LEU A 170 -8.94 -14.64 -15.32
C LEU A 170 -9.47 -14.49 -16.76
N HIS A 171 -8.99 -15.33 -17.69
CA HIS A 171 -9.44 -15.31 -19.08
C HIS A 171 -10.72 -16.12 -19.32
N THR A 172 -11.11 -17.00 -18.40
CA THR A 172 -12.32 -17.84 -18.52
C THR A 172 -13.54 -17.13 -17.93
N ASP A 173 -13.35 -16.20 -17.01
CA ASP A 173 -14.42 -15.39 -16.39
C ASP A 173 -14.73 -14.09 -17.18
N ALA A 174 -14.08 -13.86 -18.33
CA ALA A 174 -14.47 -12.82 -19.27
C ALA A 174 -15.73 -13.31 -20.03
N PRO A 175 -16.89 -12.65 -19.90
CA PRO A 175 -18.05 -12.99 -20.72
C PRO A 175 -17.68 -12.75 -22.19
N ASP A 176 -17.97 -13.73 -23.04
CA ASP A 176 -17.91 -13.62 -24.51
C ASP A 176 -18.79 -12.44 -24.94
N LEU A 177 -18.22 -11.24 -25.10
CA LEU A 177 -18.90 -10.06 -25.65
C LEU A 177 -18.91 -10.05 -27.17
N GLU A 178 -18.61 -11.17 -27.84
CA GLU A 178 -18.64 -11.28 -29.31
C GLU A 178 -19.93 -11.96 -29.86
N GLN A 179 -21.02 -11.99 -29.10
CA GLN A 179 -22.30 -12.43 -29.64
C GLN A 179 -23.43 -11.44 -29.36
N PHE A 180 -23.29 -10.19 -29.88
CA PHE A 180 -24.46 -9.35 -30.22
C PHE A 180 -24.14 -8.42 -31.40
#